data_66257c9c15ba41fb5d27cfa697522465
#
_entry.id   66257c9c15ba41fb5d27cfa697522465
#
_cell.length_a   1.000
_cell.length_b   1.000
_cell.length_c   1.000
_cell.angle_alpha   90.00
_cell.angle_beta   90.00
_cell.angle_gamma   90.00
#
_symmetry.space_group_name_H-M   'P 1'
#
loop_
_entity.id
_entity.type
_entity.pdbx_description
1 polymer ?
#
loop_
_entity_poly.entity_id
_entity_poly.type
_entity_poly.pdbx_seq_one_letter_code
_entity_poly.pdbx_strand_id
1 'polypeptide(L)'
;MPRRGFGSPYLEGSRESPPRSLSRRGLKAASPKTSAAPNNRWETAGRGRHSLLKSCATMEGVCVSGIRGDAVGAFVSTIPNTSSNSNTSNMTVDVVIVGAGPAGIFTALSLLKDAPSTAIALVEKGLPIERRSCPKAKVGHCVGCEPCRITTGFSGAGAFSDGKLSLSYEVGGDLPELIGEDVAQAAIKRVDDAYLSFGADEHVEGIDNPGEVKDIRRRAIQAGLKLVDCPIRHLGTEKAQEIYGRIEDHLRDAGVKLLFETECTDVIIEGDAATDSAACKGVRVRTRTGEEFSILAEKTVVATGRRGADWLERLCSEHDIEHAPGPVDIGVRIEMRNEIMERVNNVLYESKLIGYPNPFRNKVRTFCQNPGGFVSQENYDGGLAVVNGHSYKERKSENTNLAILCTHNFLEPFNQPIAYAKKIGELCNALGAGHILVQRFGDILDGKRTWQKELSRSNVRPTLPDAVAGDVTAALPYRTMTSIINFMLAVDEAIPGFASAETLLYAPELKFYSNRVKMDANLDTNIANLHCLGDSSGWTRGLMMASVMGCLMGERLASEA
;
A
#
# COMPACT_ATOMS: atom_id res chain seq x y z
N MET A 1 43.16 -42.84 -34.40
CA MET A 1 42.82 -43.82 -35.47
C MET A 1 41.68 -44.71 -34.95
N PRO A 2 40.71 -45.12 -35.78
CA PRO A 2 40.17 -44.45 -36.97
C PRO A 2 38.69 -44.16 -36.94
N ARG A 3 38.30 -43.25 -37.79
CA ARG A 3 37.03 -42.91 -38.43
C ARG A 3 36.22 -44.13 -38.95
N ARG A 4 34.86 -43.96 -38.93
CA ARG A 4 33.84 -44.32 -39.96
C ARG A 4 32.51 -43.79 -39.45
N GLY A 5 31.68 -42.97 -40.08
CA GLY A 5 31.40 -42.62 -41.47
C GLY A 5 30.30 -43.54 -42.04
N PHE A 6 29.08 -42.99 -42.20
CA PHE A 6 27.99 -43.39 -43.14
C PHE A 6 26.71 -42.77 -42.58
N GLY A 7 25.90 -42.01 -43.29
CA GLY A 7 25.56 -41.95 -44.70
C GLY A 7 24.04 -41.70 -44.71
N SER A 8 23.63 -40.53 -45.20
CA SER A 8 22.21 -40.19 -45.49
C SER A 8 21.71 -40.98 -46.69
N PRO A 9 20.41 -41.25 -46.81
CA PRO A 9 19.81 -41.06 -48.11
C PRO A 9 18.58 -40.15 -48.11
N TYR A 10 18.60 -39.25 -49.09
CA TYR A 10 17.45 -38.61 -49.69
C TYR A 10 16.42 -39.60 -50.20
N LEU A 11 15.12 -39.31 -50.08
CA LEU A 11 14.13 -39.64 -51.09
C LEU A 11 13.05 -38.54 -51.19
N GLU A 12 12.82 -38.20 -52.42
CA GLU A 12 11.93 -37.20 -52.99
C GLU A 12 10.44 -37.52 -52.83
N GLY A 13 9.64 -36.50 -52.77
CA GLY A 13 8.50 -36.32 -53.68
C GLY A 13 7.13 -36.73 -53.19
N SER A 14 6.31 -35.74 -52.88
CA SER A 14 5.03 -35.57 -53.62
C SER A 14 4.38 -34.24 -53.23
N ARG A 15 4.17 -33.42 -54.27
CA ARG A 15 3.37 -32.21 -54.26
C ARG A 15 1.88 -32.63 -54.21
N GLU A 16 1.15 -32.14 -53.23
CA GLU A 16 -0.33 -32.07 -53.33
C GLU A 16 -0.77 -30.61 -53.15
N SER A 17 -1.64 -30.22 -54.07
CA SER A 17 -2.17 -28.90 -54.30
C SER A 17 -3.28 -28.53 -53.31
N PRO A 18 -3.52 -27.24 -53.01
CA PRO A 18 -4.58 -26.83 -52.07
C PRO A 18 -5.97 -26.92 -52.66
N PRO A 19 -7.03 -27.18 -51.87
CA PRO A 19 -8.40 -27.22 -52.36
C PRO A 19 -8.99 -25.81 -52.54
N ARG A 20 -9.80 -25.73 -53.56
CA ARG A 20 -10.47 -24.57 -54.16
C ARG A 20 -11.38 -23.79 -53.20
N SER A 21 -11.36 -22.48 -53.38
CA SER A 21 -12.28 -21.45 -52.90
C SER A 21 -13.76 -21.83 -53.06
N LEU A 22 -14.54 -21.73 -51.99
CA LEU A 22 -15.98 -21.67 -52.02
C LEU A 22 -16.47 -20.23 -52.13
N SER A 23 -17.30 -20.02 -53.13
CA SER A 23 -17.88 -18.79 -53.62
C SER A 23 -18.70 -18.02 -52.59
N ARG A 24 -18.48 -16.72 -52.56
CA ARG A 24 -19.36 -15.69 -51.97
C ARG A 24 -20.76 -15.80 -52.61
N ARG A 25 -21.78 -16.06 -51.81
CA ARG A 25 -23.16 -15.68 -52.13
C ARG A 25 -23.49 -14.41 -51.36
N GLY A 26 -23.90 -13.39 -52.12
CA GLY A 26 -24.21 -12.07 -51.65
C GLY A 26 -25.44 -12.02 -50.75
N LEU A 27 -25.33 -11.28 -49.70
CA LEU A 27 -26.44 -10.73 -48.96
C LEU A 27 -26.52 -9.23 -49.28
N LYS A 28 -27.64 -8.89 -49.93
CA LYS A 28 -28.00 -7.52 -50.28
C LYS A 28 -28.20 -6.68 -49.02
N ALA A 29 -27.55 -5.53 -49.01
CA ALA A 29 -27.79 -4.46 -48.05
C ALA A 29 -29.23 -3.93 -48.22
N ALA A 30 -30.01 -3.93 -47.14
CA ALA A 30 -31.24 -3.20 -47.04
C ALA A 30 -30.95 -1.87 -46.33
N SER A 31 -31.20 -0.78 -47.02
CA SER A 31 -31.17 0.59 -46.51
C SER A 31 -32.30 0.84 -45.48
N PRO A 32 -32.04 1.55 -44.38
CA PRO A 32 -33.11 1.90 -43.45
C PRO A 32 -33.93 3.07 -43.98
N LYS A 33 -35.23 2.89 -43.99
CA LYS A 33 -36.20 3.94 -44.21
C LYS A 33 -36.22 4.91 -43.04
N THR A 34 -36.09 6.17 -43.33
CA THR A 34 -36.37 7.31 -42.47
C THR A 34 -37.82 7.28 -41.99
N SER A 35 -38.06 7.24 -40.70
CA SER A 35 -39.32 7.59 -40.09
C SER A 35 -39.10 8.75 -39.13
N ALA A 36 -39.95 9.77 -39.30
CA ALA A 36 -39.95 11.07 -38.70
C ALA A 36 -40.11 11.01 -37.18
N ALA A 37 -39.42 11.92 -36.51
CA ALA A 37 -39.58 12.26 -35.10
C ALA A 37 -40.92 13.02 -34.87
N PRO A 38 -41.60 12.82 -33.75
CA PRO A 38 -42.60 13.77 -33.30
C PRO A 38 -41.95 14.87 -32.48
N ASN A 39 -42.19 16.11 -32.92
CA ASN A 39 -41.99 17.34 -32.17
C ASN A 39 -42.77 17.31 -30.84
N ASN A 40 -42.11 17.52 -29.74
CA ASN A 40 -42.74 18.03 -28.53
C ASN A 40 -42.14 19.38 -28.17
N ARG A 41 -42.88 20.43 -28.56
CA ARG A 41 -42.83 21.78 -28.01
C ARG A 41 -43.15 21.71 -26.51
N TRP A 42 -42.29 22.28 -25.70
CA TRP A 42 -42.67 22.82 -24.42
C TRP A 42 -42.67 24.34 -24.54
N GLU A 43 -43.87 24.88 -24.52
CA GLU A 43 -44.13 26.33 -24.50
C GLU A 43 -43.74 26.90 -23.15
N THR A 44 -43.07 28.01 -23.24
CA THR A 44 -42.79 28.96 -22.17
C THR A 44 -44.09 29.55 -21.61
N ALA A 45 -44.30 29.40 -20.31
CA ALA A 45 -45.24 30.25 -19.58
C ALA A 45 -44.44 31.01 -18.53
N GLY A 46 -44.44 32.29 -18.67
CA GLY A 46 -43.72 33.25 -17.89
C GLY A 46 -44.46 33.75 -16.66
N ARG A 47 -43.67 34.42 -15.86
CA ARG A 47 -43.95 35.48 -14.90
C ARG A 47 -44.58 35.10 -13.55
N GLY A 48 -43.82 35.36 -12.53
CA GLY A 48 -44.27 35.54 -11.16
C GLY A 48 -43.13 35.90 -10.24
N ARG A 49 -42.75 37.19 -10.24
CA ARG A 49 -41.91 37.76 -9.17
C ARG A 49 -42.71 37.76 -7.88
N HIS A 50 -42.15 37.27 -6.79
CA HIS A 50 -42.34 37.84 -5.47
C HIS A 50 -41.09 37.65 -4.61
N SER A 51 -40.54 38.78 -4.28
CA SER A 51 -39.55 39.01 -3.24
C SER A 51 -40.11 38.69 -1.86
N LEU A 52 -39.33 38.00 -1.02
CA LEU A 52 -39.41 38.18 0.42
C LEU A 52 -37.99 37.97 1.02
N LEU A 53 -37.35 39.11 1.20
CA LEU A 53 -36.34 39.35 2.22
C LEU A 53 -37.05 39.41 3.59
N LYS A 54 -36.42 38.82 4.59
CA LYS A 54 -36.43 39.12 6.04
C LYS A 54 -36.31 37.79 6.78
N SER A 55 -35.50 37.60 7.80
CA SER A 55 -34.87 38.54 8.74
C SER A 55 -33.87 37.74 9.57
N CYS A 56 -32.74 38.33 9.82
CA CYS A 56 -31.82 38.08 10.92
C CYS A 56 -32.56 38.27 12.24
N ALA A 57 -32.42 37.36 13.22
CA ALA A 57 -32.77 37.63 14.61
C ALA A 57 -31.62 37.19 15.51
N THR A 58 -30.86 38.15 15.93
CA THR A 58 -30.03 38.20 17.13
C THR A 58 -30.89 38.08 18.37
N MET A 59 -30.49 37.27 19.32
CA MET A 59 -30.95 37.36 20.71
C MET A 59 -29.77 37.71 21.61
N GLU A 60 -29.71 38.98 21.95
CA GLU A 60 -28.99 39.49 23.12
C GLU A 60 -29.91 39.46 24.35
N GLY A 61 -29.28 39.26 25.51
CA GLY A 61 -29.70 39.95 26.70
C GLY A 61 -30.33 39.17 27.83
N VAL A 62 -29.54 38.84 28.85
CA VAL A 62 -30.01 38.96 30.24
C VAL A 62 -28.91 39.65 31.04
N CYS A 63 -29.20 40.89 31.38
CA CYS A 63 -28.57 41.68 32.43
C CYS A 63 -29.08 41.25 33.80
N VAL A 64 -28.19 41.04 34.77
CA VAL A 64 -28.51 41.21 36.18
C VAL A 64 -27.52 42.19 36.79
N SER A 65 -28.09 43.27 37.27
CA SER A 65 -27.48 44.42 37.91
C SER A 65 -27.05 44.18 39.35
N GLY A 66 -25.94 44.79 39.71
CA GLY A 66 -25.80 45.50 40.98
C GLY A 66 -24.95 44.87 42.04
N ILE A 67 -23.82 45.47 42.37
CA ILE A 67 -23.55 46.07 43.69
C ILE A 67 -22.26 46.92 43.55
N ARG A 68 -22.34 48.16 44.06
CA ARG A 68 -21.25 49.15 44.19
C ARG A 68 -20.35 48.85 45.38
N GLY A 69 -19.10 49.32 45.30
CA GLY A 69 -18.27 49.50 46.51
C GLY A 69 -16.77 49.70 46.22
N ASP A 70 -16.39 50.92 46.05
CA ASP A 70 -15.18 51.65 46.51
C ASP A 70 -13.77 51.07 46.47
N ALA A 71 -12.94 51.67 45.68
CA ALA A 71 -11.71 52.43 45.95
C ALA A 71 -10.44 51.74 46.43
N VAL A 72 -9.33 52.17 45.77
CA VAL A 72 -7.95 52.43 46.22
C VAL A 72 -6.93 51.34 46.00
N GLY A 73 -5.90 51.68 45.24
CA GLY A 73 -4.57 51.11 45.37
C GLY A 73 -3.87 50.77 44.07
N ALA A 74 -3.32 51.79 43.39
CA ALA A 74 -2.33 51.57 42.36
C ALA A 74 -1.08 50.97 42.93
N PHE A 75 -0.81 49.72 42.63
CA PHE A 75 0.56 49.17 42.70
C PHE A 75 0.99 48.76 41.30
N VAL A 76 1.76 49.63 40.66
CA VAL A 76 2.56 49.28 39.50
C VAL A 76 3.72 48.41 40.00
N SER A 77 3.55 47.10 39.95
CA SER A 77 4.69 46.19 40.03
C SER A 77 5.20 45.96 38.62
N THR A 78 6.32 46.56 38.32
CA THR A 78 7.21 46.20 37.22
C THR A 78 7.58 44.72 37.34
N ILE A 79 6.93 43.90 36.52
CA ILE A 79 7.36 42.51 36.27
C ILE A 79 8.65 42.65 35.44
N PRO A 80 9.78 42.15 35.87
CA PRO A 80 10.98 42.09 35.03
C PRO A 80 10.65 41.13 33.87
N ASN A 81 10.83 41.64 32.67
CA ASN A 81 10.84 40.86 31.44
C ASN A 81 12.03 39.91 31.51
N THR A 82 11.86 38.76 32.17
CA THR A 82 12.79 37.62 31.99
C THR A 82 12.46 37.05 30.62
N SER A 83 13.20 37.54 29.62
CA SER A 83 13.42 36.77 28.41
C SER A 83 14.00 35.43 28.89
N SER A 84 13.14 34.42 28.97
CA SER A 84 13.54 33.04 29.07
C SER A 84 14.25 32.69 27.76
N ASN A 85 15.56 32.90 27.74
CA ASN A 85 16.45 32.15 26.89
C ASN A 85 16.26 30.68 27.25
N SER A 86 15.30 30.00 26.60
CA SER A 86 15.30 28.57 26.49
C SER A 86 16.57 28.23 25.68
N ASN A 87 17.64 27.92 26.35
CA ASN A 87 18.76 27.18 25.78
C ASN A 87 18.24 25.80 25.38
N THR A 88 17.54 25.70 24.23
CA THR A 88 17.30 24.46 23.53
C THR A 88 18.65 23.99 23.01
N SER A 89 19.32 23.10 23.78
CA SER A 89 20.60 22.55 23.38
C SER A 89 20.38 21.69 22.13
N ASN A 90 20.86 22.18 20.99
CA ASN A 90 20.90 21.40 19.76
C ASN A 90 21.73 20.11 20.02
N MET A 91 21.20 18.98 19.58
CA MET A 91 21.91 17.72 19.55
C MET A 91 22.73 17.64 18.26
N THR A 92 23.93 17.12 18.30
CA THR A 92 24.75 16.82 17.11
C THR A 92 25.08 15.33 17.08
N VAL A 93 24.94 14.73 15.90
CA VAL A 93 25.25 13.32 15.61
C VAL A 93 25.81 13.22 14.18
N ASP A 94 26.38 12.07 13.83
CA ASP A 94 26.84 11.83 12.45
C ASP A 94 25.64 11.53 11.55
N VAL A 95 24.70 10.70 12.03
CA VAL A 95 23.51 10.28 11.26
C VAL A 95 22.25 10.46 12.10
N VAL A 96 21.26 11.15 11.55
CA VAL A 96 19.89 11.17 12.10
C VAL A 96 18.96 10.35 11.22
N ILE A 97 18.21 9.42 11.84
CA ILE A 97 17.23 8.55 11.20
C ILE A 97 15.85 8.91 11.72
N VAL A 98 14.93 9.26 10.82
CA VAL A 98 13.55 9.61 11.14
C VAL A 98 12.63 8.42 10.83
N GLY A 99 12.10 7.80 11.87
CA GLY A 99 11.23 6.63 11.82
C GLY A 99 11.92 5.32 12.20
N ALA A 100 11.40 4.68 13.24
CA ALA A 100 11.86 3.39 13.76
C ALA A 100 11.07 2.20 13.15
N GLY A 101 10.73 2.32 11.86
CA GLY A 101 10.22 1.20 11.06
C GLY A 101 11.37 0.32 10.52
N PRO A 102 11.05 -0.76 9.76
CA PRO A 102 12.07 -1.68 9.24
C PRO A 102 13.20 -0.98 8.48
N ALA A 103 12.91 0.03 7.65
CA ALA A 103 13.94 0.76 6.90
C ALA A 103 14.91 1.49 7.86
N GLY A 104 14.40 2.28 8.81
CA GLY A 104 15.26 3.01 9.76
C GLY A 104 16.05 2.09 10.69
N ILE A 105 15.42 1.01 11.17
CA ILE A 105 16.08 -0.01 12.02
C ILE A 105 17.24 -0.66 11.26
N PHE A 106 17.01 -1.12 10.03
CA PHE A 106 18.06 -1.79 9.26
C PHE A 106 19.15 -0.83 8.76
N THR A 107 18.84 0.46 8.59
CA THR A 107 19.87 1.48 8.37
C THR A 107 20.82 1.55 9.59
N ALA A 108 20.26 1.63 10.80
CA ALA A 108 21.09 1.68 12.02
C ALA A 108 21.87 0.38 12.24
N LEU A 109 21.24 -0.80 12.08
CA LEU A 109 21.89 -2.10 12.25
C LEU A 109 23.07 -2.29 11.30
N SER A 110 22.86 -2.00 10.01
CA SER A 110 23.90 -2.21 8.99
C SER A 110 25.03 -1.19 9.10
N LEU A 111 24.69 0.05 9.44
CA LEU A 111 25.71 1.09 9.68
C LEU A 111 26.63 0.72 10.87
N LEU A 112 26.03 0.34 11.99
CA LEU A 112 26.81 -0.02 13.20
C LEU A 112 27.64 -1.29 13.04
N LYS A 113 27.22 -2.21 12.17
CA LYS A 113 27.97 -3.44 11.90
C LYS A 113 29.35 -3.15 11.34
N ASP A 114 29.46 -2.18 10.42
CA ASP A 114 30.68 -1.90 9.66
C ASP A 114 31.36 -0.59 10.14
N ALA A 115 30.61 0.32 10.80
CA ALA A 115 31.11 1.56 11.42
C ALA A 115 30.56 1.76 12.85
N PRO A 116 31.00 0.97 13.84
CA PRO A 116 30.43 0.92 15.19
C PRO A 116 30.63 2.19 16.04
N SER A 117 31.49 3.10 15.63
CA SER A 117 31.72 4.37 16.34
C SER A 117 30.81 5.51 15.89
N THR A 118 29.97 5.31 14.86
CA THR A 118 29.09 6.34 14.31
C THR A 118 28.02 6.75 15.33
N ALA A 119 27.93 8.05 15.59
CA ALA A 119 26.91 8.60 16.48
C ALA A 119 25.56 8.69 15.76
N ILE A 120 24.59 7.86 16.16
CA ILE A 120 23.27 7.76 15.55
C ILE A 120 22.19 8.27 16.49
N ALA A 121 21.29 9.13 15.99
CA ALA A 121 20.00 9.43 16.62
C ALA A 121 18.85 8.85 15.77
N LEU A 122 17.98 8.04 16.38
CA LEU A 122 16.79 7.49 15.75
C LEU A 122 15.55 8.11 16.39
N VAL A 123 14.82 8.90 15.60
CA VAL A 123 13.64 9.66 16.02
C VAL A 123 12.38 8.89 15.69
N GLU A 124 11.52 8.63 16.69
CA GLU A 124 10.25 7.92 16.49
C GLU A 124 9.13 8.62 17.28
N LYS A 125 8.06 8.96 16.60
CA LYS A 125 6.91 9.64 17.21
C LYS A 125 6.06 8.75 18.11
N GLY A 126 6.18 7.44 17.98
CA GLY A 126 5.47 6.46 18.78
C GLY A 126 6.27 5.95 19.96
N LEU A 127 5.84 4.83 20.51
CA LEU A 127 6.34 4.22 21.73
C LEU A 127 7.42 3.16 21.45
N PRO A 128 8.33 2.88 22.43
CA PRO A 128 9.18 1.69 22.39
C PRO A 128 8.34 0.41 22.37
N ILE A 129 8.93 -0.71 21.93
CA ILE A 129 8.18 -1.94 21.60
C ILE A 129 7.39 -2.47 22.81
N GLU A 130 7.97 -2.47 24.01
CA GLU A 130 7.38 -3.01 25.23
C GLU A 130 6.15 -2.22 25.71
N ARG A 131 6.03 -0.95 25.33
CA ARG A 131 4.91 -0.07 25.69
C ARG A 131 3.80 -0.04 24.63
N ARG A 132 4.00 -0.71 23.51
CA ARG A 132 3.02 -0.76 22.41
C ARG A 132 1.95 -1.81 22.70
N SER A 133 0.71 -1.39 22.80
CA SER A 133 -0.45 -2.29 22.90
C SER A 133 -1.70 -1.60 22.36
N CYS A 134 -2.57 -2.36 21.66
CA CYS A 134 -3.82 -1.82 21.14
C CYS A 134 -4.91 -1.84 22.21
N PRO A 135 -5.49 -0.71 22.61
CA PRO A 135 -6.61 -0.66 23.54
C PRO A 135 -7.85 -1.45 23.07
N LYS A 136 -8.02 -1.64 21.75
CA LYS A 136 -9.11 -2.44 21.17
C LYS A 136 -9.20 -3.84 21.79
N ALA A 137 -8.07 -4.46 22.12
CA ALA A 137 -8.06 -5.79 22.75
C ALA A 137 -8.79 -5.80 24.11
N LYS A 138 -8.82 -4.66 24.82
CA LYS A 138 -9.48 -4.53 26.14
C LYS A 138 -10.91 -4.02 26.04
N VAL A 139 -11.18 -3.10 25.11
CA VAL A 139 -12.48 -2.39 25.03
C VAL A 139 -13.38 -2.87 23.87
N GLY A 140 -12.89 -3.79 23.03
CA GLY A 140 -13.65 -4.39 21.92
C GLY A 140 -13.74 -3.56 20.63
N HIS A 141 -13.44 -2.26 20.67
CA HIS A 141 -13.50 -1.36 19.51
C HIS A 141 -12.27 -0.44 19.43
N CYS A 142 -12.02 0.13 18.26
CA CYS A 142 -10.94 1.09 18.08
C CYS A 142 -11.26 2.41 18.80
N VAL A 143 -10.31 2.93 19.59
CA VAL A 143 -10.45 4.17 20.36
C VAL A 143 -9.81 5.40 19.70
N GLY A 144 -9.31 5.26 18.45
CA GLY A 144 -8.72 6.39 17.71
C GLY A 144 -7.45 6.95 18.34
N CYS A 145 -6.50 6.09 18.73
CA CYS A 145 -5.24 6.55 19.33
C CYS A 145 -4.46 7.44 18.33
N GLU A 146 -3.93 8.56 18.81
CA GLU A 146 -3.04 9.42 18.04
C GLU A 146 -1.69 9.59 18.78
N PRO A 147 -0.57 9.09 18.22
CA PRO A 147 -0.51 8.23 17.04
C PRO A 147 -1.03 6.80 17.31
N CYS A 148 -1.45 6.09 16.25
CA CYS A 148 -1.93 4.71 16.36
C CYS A 148 -0.85 3.76 16.87
N ARG A 149 -1.08 3.09 18.01
CA ARG A 149 -0.09 2.24 18.69
C ARG A 149 0.26 0.95 17.94
N ILE A 150 -0.54 0.54 16.93
CA ILE A 150 -0.27 -0.63 16.09
C ILE A 150 0.66 -0.28 14.93
N THR A 151 0.46 0.88 14.30
CA THR A 151 1.16 1.24 13.07
C THR A 151 2.34 2.18 13.30
N THR A 152 2.47 2.76 14.51
CA THR A 152 3.47 3.78 14.84
C THR A 152 4.18 3.41 16.14
N GLY A 153 5.48 3.59 16.18
CA GLY A 153 6.39 3.16 17.26
C GLY A 153 7.47 2.24 16.74
N PHE A 154 8.36 1.77 17.60
CA PHE A 154 9.47 0.89 17.22
C PHE A 154 8.96 -0.34 16.47
N SER A 155 9.60 -0.72 15.39
CA SER A 155 9.19 -1.68 14.36
C SER A 155 8.11 -1.20 13.36
N GLY A 156 7.59 0.02 13.47
CA GLY A 156 6.46 0.46 12.64
C GLY A 156 5.26 -0.47 12.78
N ALA A 157 4.62 -0.87 11.66
CA ALA A 157 3.55 -1.87 11.65
C ALA A 157 4.07 -3.31 11.75
N GLY A 158 5.38 -3.55 11.69
CA GLY A 158 6.00 -4.86 11.53
C GLY A 158 5.66 -5.85 12.65
N ALA A 159 5.88 -5.46 13.91
CA ALA A 159 5.64 -6.32 15.07
C ALA A 159 4.17 -6.63 15.37
N PHE A 160 3.23 -5.92 14.73
CA PHE A 160 1.79 -6.08 14.96
C PHE A 160 1.03 -6.54 13.70
N SER A 161 1.77 -6.96 12.68
CA SER A 161 1.25 -7.61 11.47
C SER A 161 1.50 -9.12 11.53
N ASP A 162 1.15 -9.83 10.47
CA ASP A 162 1.46 -11.26 10.32
C ASP A 162 2.98 -11.54 10.29
N GLY A 163 3.82 -10.52 10.15
CA GLY A 163 5.27 -10.67 10.13
C GLY A 163 5.79 -11.43 8.91
N LYS A 164 5.18 -11.23 7.75
CA LYS A 164 5.58 -11.88 6.49
C LYS A 164 6.85 -11.25 5.94
N LEU A 165 7.91 -12.03 5.81
CA LEU A 165 9.13 -11.71 5.11
C LEU A 165 9.14 -12.43 3.76
N SER A 166 8.91 -11.72 2.67
CA SER A 166 9.00 -12.29 1.31
C SER A 166 10.46 -12.36 0.89
N LEU A 167 10.96 -13.57 0.64
CA LEU A 167 12.37 -13.82 0.29
C LEU A 167 12.63 -13.73 -1.23
N SER A 168 11.87 -12.88 -1.92
CA SER A 168 11.96 -12.68 -3.37
C SER A 168 11.95 -11.20 -3.70
N TYR A 169 12.84 -10.76 -4.59
CA TYR A 169 12.91 -9.38 -5.09
C TYR A 169 11.68 -9.01 -5.94
N GLU A 170 10.95 -9.98 -6.47
CA GLU A 170 9.72 -9.76 -7.24
C GLU A 170 8.53 -9.32 -6.36
N VAL A 171 8.72 -9.28 -5.03
CA VAL A 171 7.69 -8.96 -4.05
C VAL A 171 8.15 -7.83 -3.14
N GLY A 172 7.31 -6.81 -3.00
CA GLY A 172 7.58 -5.76 -2.03
C GLY A 172 7.99 -4.41 -2.61
N GLY A 173 7.54 -4.08 -3.80
CA GLY A 173 7.74 -2.78 -4.44
C GLY A 173 8.61 -2.84 -5.68
N ASP A 174 9.08 -1.68 -6.07
CA ASP A 174 9.79 -1.48 -7.34
C ASP A 174 11.29 -1.13 -7.09
N LEU A 175 11.79 -1.34 -5.87
CA LEU A 175 13.19 -1.08 -5.51
C LEU A 175 14.20 -1.77 -6.46
N PRO A 176 13.96 -3.01 -6.95
CA PRO A 176 14.87 -3.64 -7.91
C PRO A 176 15.02 -2.90 -9.24
N GLU A 177 14.05 -2.07 -9.64
CA GLU A 177 14.16 -1.21 -10.83
C GLU A 177 15.26 -0.13 -10.66
N LEU A 178 15.52 0.26 -9.40
CA LEU A 178 16.49 1.30 -9.05
C LEU A 178 17.90 0.73 -8.82
N ILE A 179 18.00 -0.39 -8.08
CA ILE A 179 19.28 -0.93 -7.60
C ILE A 179 19.75 -2.19 -8.34
N GLY A 180 18.89 -2.78 -9.19
CA GLY A 180 19.12 -4.06 -9.86
C GLY A 180 18.62 -5.27 -9.06
N GLU A 181 18.20 -6.32 -9.79
CA GLU A 181 17.60 -7.55 -9.22
C GLU A 181 18.61 -8.35 -8.38
N ASP A 182 19.84 -8.50 -8.88
CA ASP A 182 20.89 -9.25 -8.18
C ASP A 182 21.27 -8.60 -6.84
N VAL A 183 21.39 -7.27 -6.82
CA VAL A 183 21.67 -6.49 -5.60
C VAL A 183 20.52 -6.65 -4.60
N ALA A 184 19.29 -6.54 -5.08
CA ALA A 184 18.11 -6.72 -4.25
C ALA A 184 18.05 -8.12 -3.63
N GLN A 185 18.28 -9.18 -4.44
CA GLN A 185 18.25 -10.57 -3.94
C GLN A 185 19.37 -10.86 -2.95
N ALA A 186 20.57 -10.34 -3.18
CA ALA A 186 21.68 -10.46 -2.24
C ALA A 186 21.40 -9.74 -0.91
N ALA A 187 20.78 -8.57 -0.96
CA ALA A 187 20.39 -7.81 0.23
C ALA A 187 19.24 -8.47 1.00
N ILE A 188 18.27 -9.09 0.30
CA ILE A 188 17.22 -9.91 0.94
C ILE A 188 17.86 -11.00 1.80
N LYS A 189 18.87 -11.69 1.28
CA LYS A 189 19.57 -12.72 2.05
C LYS A 189 20.21 -12.17 3.32
N ARG A 190 20.91 -11.02 3.25
CA ARG A 190 21.54 -10.39 4.41
C ARG A 190 20.51 -9.96 5.47
N VAL A 191 19.38 -9.42 5.02
CA VAL A 191 18.27 -9.04 5.89
C VAL A 191 17.64 -10.27 6.56
N ASP A 192 17.45 -11.35 5.81
CA ASP A 192 16.91 -12.62 6.33
C ASP A 192 17.85 -13.23 7.37
N ASP A 193 19.16 -13.27 7.08
CA ASP A 193 20.20 -13.72 8.02
C ASP A 193 20.19 -12.88 9.31
N ALA A 194 19.95 -11.56 9.22
CA ALA A 194 19.81 -10.70 10.38
C ALA A 194 18.55 -11.05 11.21
N TYR A 195 17.39 -11.21 10.60
CA TYR A 195 16.19 -11.66 11.32
C TYR A 195 16.39 -13.01 12.00
N LEU A 196 17.07 -13.95 11.34
CA LEU A 196 17.42 -15.26 11.92
C LEU A 196 18.31 -15.10 13.15
N SER A 197 19.32 -14.22 13.12
CA SER A 197 20.20 -13.96 14.25
C SER A 197 19.48 -13.39 15.47
N PHE A 198 18.39 -12.65 15.25
CA PHE A 198 17.48 -12.18 16.30
C PHE A 198 16.39 -13.16 16.70
N GLY A 199 16.42 -14.40 16.16
CA GLY A 199 15.56 -15.51 16.56
C GLY A 199 14.33 -15.74 15.72
N ALA A 200 14.31 -15.30 14.44
CA ALA A 200 13.28 -15.72 13.50
C ALA A 200 13.31 -17.23 13.27
N ASP A 201 12.18 -17.81 12.85
CA ASP A 201 12.08 -19.23 12.53
C ASP A 201 12.81 -19.55 11.23
N GLU A 202 13.49 -20.71 11.18
CA GLU A 202 14.19 -21.16 9.97
C GLU A 202 13.22 -21.63 8.87
N HIS A 203 11.98 -21.98 9.24
CA HIS A 203 10.98 -22.47 8.29
C HIS A 203 10.61 -21.43 7.25
N VAL A 204 10.53 -21.84 5.98
CA VAL A 204 10.13 -21.03 4.83
C VAL A 204 8.96 -21.70 4.14
N GLU A 205 7.85 -21.02 4.06
CA GLU A 205 6.65 -21.46 3.36
C GLU A 205 6.81 -21.34 1.84
N GLY A 206 6.16 -22.27 1.12
CA GLY A 206 6.05 -22.21 -0.35
C GLY A 206 7.22 -22.81 -1.12
N ILE A 207 8.11 -23.57 -0.45
CA ILE A 207 9.24 -24.27 -1.08
C ILE A 207 9.19 -25.79 -0.97
N ASP A 208 8.29 -26.36 -0.15
CA ASP A 208 8.28 -27.77 0.21
C ASP A 208 7.89 -28.72 -0.94
N ASN A 209 7.14 -28.23 -1.93
CA ASN A 209 6.60 -29.00 -3.04
C ASN A 209 7.02 -28.46 -4.42
N PRO A 210 8.31 -28.49 -4.78
CA PRO A 210 8.81 -27.84 -6.00
C PRO A 210 8.19 -28.41 -7.30
N GLY A 211 7.78 -29.68 -7.31
CA GLY A 211 7.10 -30.31 -8.43
C GLY A 211 5.72 -29.71 -8.69
N GLU A 212 4.93 -29.54 -7.64
CA GLU A 212 3.59 -28.93 -7.72
C GLU A 212 3.68 -27.43 -8.04
N VAL A 213 4.64 -26.71 -7.44
CA VAL A 213 4.90 -25.29 -7.78
C VAL A 213 5.21 -25.15 -9.27
N LYS A 214 6.04 -26.04 -9.82
CA LYS A 214 6.37 -26.07 -11.25
C LYS A 214 5.16 -26.36 -12.13
N ASP A 215 4.24 -27.23 -11.69
CA ASP A 215 2.99 -27.50 -12.43
C ASP A 215 2.06 -26.30 -12.42
N ILE A 216 1.86 -25.67 -11.26
CA ILE A 216 1.06 -24.44 -11.15
C ILE A 216 1.64 -23.33 -12.04
N ARG A 217 2.98 -23.15 -12.01
CA ARG A 217 3.67 -22.18 -12.88
C ARG A 217 3.45 -22.48 -14.36
N ARG A 218 3.56 -23.74 -14.78
CA ARG A 218 3.33 -24.13 -16.18
C ARG A 218 1.91 -23.79 -16.64
N ARG A 219 0.90 -24.07 -15.80
CA ARG A 219 -0.50 -23.69 -16.09
C ARG A 219 -0.68 -22.17 -16.18
N ALA A 220 -0.07 -21.43 -15.26
CA ALA A 220 -0.10 -19.97 -15.30
C ALA A 220 0.50 -19.44 -16.62
N ILE A 221 1.66 -19.96 -17.04
CA ILE A 221 2.30 -19.59 -18.33
C ILE A 221 1.38 -19.90 -19.51
N GLN A 222 0.73 -21.07 -19.52
CA GLN A 222 -0.21 -21.45 -20.58
C GLN A 222 -1.42 -20.52 -20.68
N ALA A 223 -1.88 -19.98 -19.54
CA ALA A 223 -2.93 -19.00 -19.44
C ALA A 223 -2.45 -17.53 -19.68
N GLY A 224 -1.20 -17.34 -20.10
CA GLY A 224 -0.62 -16.00 -20.32
C GLY A 224 -0.34 -15.20 -19.04
N LEU A 225 -0.20 -15.89 -17.91
CA LEU A 225 0.05 -15.32 -16.60
C LEU A 225 1.48 -15.63 -16.13
N LYS A 226 2.01 -14.78 -15.25
CA LYS A 226 3.24 -15.03 -14.50
C LYS A 226 2.88 -15.42 -13.07
N LEU A 227 3.31 -16.59 -12.62
CA LEU A 227 3.36 -16.92 -11.20
C LEU A 227 4.67 -16.37 -10.64
N VAL A 228 4.57 -15.48 -9.67
CA VAL A 228 5.71 -14.91 -8.95
C VAL A 228 6.12 -15.88 -7.85
N ASP A 229 7.41 -16.18 -7.74
CA ASP A 229 7.95 -16.95 -6.63
C ASP A 229 7.88 -16.08 -5.36
N CYS A 230 7.20 -16.59 -4.36
CA CYS A 230 6.98 -15.89 -3.12
C CYS A 230 7.26 -16.82 -1.92
N PRO A 231 8.52 -17.25 -1.72
CA PRO A 231 8.90 -17.94 -0.50
C PRO A 231 8.76 -16.96 0.67
N ILE A 232 8.13 -17.42 1.76
CA ILE A 232 7.80 -16.53 2.89
C ILE A 232 8.35 -17.13 4.18
N ARG A 233 9.14 -16.34 4.90
CA ARG A 233 9.41 -16.57 6.32
C ARG A 233 8.37 -15.86 7.15
N HIS A 234 7.72 -16.57 8.04
CA HIS A 234 6.65 -16.04 8.87
C HIS A 234 7.14 -15.80 10.28
N LEU A 235 7.22 -14.52 10.70
CA LEU A 235 7.64 -14.19 12.07
C LEU A 235 6.54 -14.52 13.09
N GLY A 236 5.25 -14.39 12.71
CA GLY A 236 4.13 -14.45 13.64
C GLY A 236 4.04 -13.20 14.53
N THR A 237 2.83 -12.86 14.98
CA THR A 237 2.62 -11.58 15.68
C THR A 237 3.32 -11.52 17.05
N GLU A 238 3.27 -12.58 17.84
CA GLU A 238 3.87 -12.60 19.19
C GLU A 238 5.40 -12.65 19.11
N LYS A 239 5.92 -13.56 18.29
CA LYS A 239 7.37 -13.72 18.08
C LYS A 239 8.00 -12.51 17.40
N ALA A 240 7.26 -11.82 16.52
CA ALA A 240 7.73 -10.58 15.92
C ALA A 240 7.97 -9.49 16.97
N GLN A 241 7.12 -9.36 17.97
CA GLN A 241 7.34 -8.40 19.06
C GLN A 241 8.60 -8.74 19.86
N GLU A 242 8.84 -10.02 20.13
CA GLU A 242 10.05 -10.48 20.82
C GLU A 242 11.32 -10.21 20.01
N ILE A 243 11.31 -10.52 18.71
CA ILE A 243 12.43 -10.26 17.79
C ILE A 243 12.75 -8.76 17.75
N TYR A 244 11.74 -7.91 17.56
CA TYR A 244 11.94 -6.46 17.54
C TYR A 244 12.35 -5.90 18.91
N GLY A 245 11.94 -6.53 20.02
CA GLY A 245 12.45 -6.19 21.35
C GLY A 245 13.96 -6.40 21.47
N ARG A 246 14.45 -7.57 21.02
CA ARG A 246 15.89 -7.87 20.99
C ARG A 246 16.67 -6.92 20.06
N ILE A 247 16.07 -6.50 18.95
CA ILE A 247 16.67 -5.51 18.05
C ILE A 247 16.74 -4.14 18.73
N GLU A 248 15.68 -3.71 19.43
CA GLU A 248 15.67 -2.44 20.18
C GLU A 248 16.75 -2.42 21.25
N ASP A 249 16.85 -3.49 22.04
CA ASP A 249 17.89 -3.62 23.07
C ASP A 249 19.29 -3.60 22.46
N HIS A 250 19.51 -4.33 21.36
CA HIS A 250 20.80 -4.33 20.66
C HIS A 250 21.21 -2.92 20.18
N LEU A 251 20.29 -2.16 19.58
CA LEU A 251 20.58 -0.78 19.14
C LEU A 251 20.87 0.15 20.33
N ARG A 252 20.16 -0.02 21.44
CA ARG A 252 20.37 0.74 22.66
C ARG A 252 21.74 0.44 23.27
N ASP A 253 22.11 -0.83 23.36
CA ASP A 253 23.40 -1.29 23.89
C ASP A 253 24.55 -0.85 22.99
N ALA A 254 24.34 -0.74 21.69
CA ALA A 254 25.31 -0.19 20.74
C ALA A 254 25.41 1.35 20.77
N GLY A 255 24.68 2.04 21.66
CA GLY A 255 24.81 3.48 21.87
C GLY A 255 23.90 4.34 20.94
N VAL A 256 22.97 3.77 20.18
CA VAL A 256 22.01 4.55 19.40
C VAL A 256 21.12 5.36 20.34
N LYS A 257 21.01 6.66 20.09
CA LYS A 257 20.07 7.54 20.81
C LYS A 257 18.65 7.32 20.29
N LEU A 258 17.87 6.47 20.96
CA LEU A 258 16.47 6.19 20.62
C LEU A 258 15.56 7.27 21.22
N LEU A 259 15.02 8.16 20.37
CA LEU A 259 14.17 9.28 20.76
C LEU A 259 12.71 8.95 20.47
N PHE A 260 12.05 8.31 21.43
CA PHE A 260 10.61 7.98 21.35
C PHE A 260 9.73 9.17 21.73
N GLU A 261 8.45 9.09 21.34
CA GLU A 261 7.45 10.14 21.55
C GLU A 261 7.96 11.51 21.05
N THR A 262 8.79 11.48 19.99
CA THR A 262 9.44 12.62 19.37
C THR A 262 9.14 12.63 17.87
N GLU A 263 8.44 13.65 17.41
CA GLU A 263 8.02 13.81 16.02
C GLU A 263 9.00 14.70 15.26
N CYS A 264 9.46 14.25 14.10
CA CYS A 264 10.13 15.11 13.16
C CYS A 264 9.10 16.03 12.50
N THR A 265 9.26 17.33 12.66
CA THR A 265 8.36 18.34 12.10
C THR A 265 8.86 18.84 10.76
N ASP A 266 10.19 18.89 10.56
CA ASP A 266 10.80 19.43 9.35
C ASP A 266 12.25 18.95 9.18
N VAL A 267 12.81 19.07 7.98
CA VAL A 267 14.24 18.93 7.70
C VAL A 267 14.91 20.32 7.66
N ILE A 268 16.19 20.38 7.97
CA ILE A 268 16.98 21.61 7.91
C ILE A 268 17.80 21.57 6.64
N ILE A 269 17.41 22.35 5.63
CA ILE A 269 18.11 22.44 4.34
C ILE A 269 18.79 23.80 4.25
N GLU A 270 20.05 23.81 3.81
CA GLU A 270 20.82 25.00 3.49
C GLU A 270 21.18 24.99 2.00
N GLY A 271 21.21 26.16 1.39
CA GLY A 271 21.44 26.28 -0.06
C GLY A 271 20.15 26.34 -0.86
N ASP A 272 20.28 26.22 -2.17
CA ASP A 272 19.16 26.32 -3.14
C ASP A 272 19.15 25.06 -4.03
N ALA A 273 18.01 24.35 -4.02
CA ALA A 273 17.81 23.14 -4.82
C ALA A 273 17.92 23.41 -6.34
N ALA A 274 17.57 24.63 -6.80
CA ALA A 274 17.66 25.01 -8.19
C ALA A 274 19.12 25.20 -8.69
N THR A 275 20.07 25.34 -7.78
CA THR A 275 21.50 25.55 -8.08
C THR A 275 22.37 24.35 -7.70
N ASP A 276 21.79 23.18 -7.42
CA ASP A 276 22.46 21.98 -6.92
C ASP A 276 23.33 22.22 -5.67
N SER A 277 23.07 23.30 -4.92
CA SER A 277 23.83 23.65 -3.72
C SER A 277 23.09 23.27 -2.42
N ALA A 278 21.89 22.75 -2.52
CA ALA A 278 21.08 22.38 -1.38
C ALA A 278 21.65 21.14 -0.64
N ALA A 279 21.82 21.27 0.65
CA ALA A 279 22.28 20.18 1.51
C ALA A 279 21.45 20.13 2.80
N CYS A 280 21.05 18.93 3.21
CA CYS A 280 20.43 18.69 4.49
C CYS A 280 21.49 18.72 5.62
N LYS A 281 21.15 19.39 6.73
CA LYS A 281 22.00 19.58 7.91
C LYS A 281 21.40 18.96 9.17
N GLY A 282 20.28 18.26 9.04
CA GLY A 282 19.58 17.63 10.14
C GLY A 282 18.09 17.84 10.13
N VAL A 283 17.45 17.75 11.28
CA VAL A 283 16.00 17.82 11.43
C VAL A 283 15.57 18.70 12.60
N ARG A 284 14.34 19.24 12.49
CA ARG A 284 13.61 19.84 13.62
C ARG A 284 12.67 18.79 14.19
N VAL A 285 12.66 18.69 15.51
CA VAL A 285 11.83 17.70 16.20
C VAL A 285 11.04 18.36 17.32
N ARG A 286 9.89 17.73 17.64
CA ARG A 286 9.01 18.13 18.74
C ARG A 286 8.68 16.92 19.59
N THR A 287 8.93 17.02 20.88
CA THR A 287 8.54 15.99 21.85
C THR A 287 7.03 16.01 22.07
N ARG A 288 6.50 14.93 22.65
CA ARG A 288 5.08 14.86 23.04
C ARG A 288 4.70 15.93 24.07
N THR A 289 5.65 16.42 24.85
CA THR A 289 5.44 17.51 25.83
C THR A 289 5.44 18.89 25.18
N GLY A 290 5.72 18.98 23.86
CA GLY A 290 5.74 20.22 23.09
C GLY A 290 7.09 20.94 23.07
N GLU A 291 8.13 20.34 23.61
CA GLU A 291 9.50 20.87 23.52
C GLU A 291 10.04 20.69 22.10
N GLU A 292 10.54 21.77 21.51
CA GLU A 292 11.12 21.77 20.16
C GLU A 292 12.63 21.97 20.22
N PHE A 293 13.39 21.21 19.44
CA PHE A 293 14.83 21.36 19.28
C PHE A 293 15.29 20.83 17.91
N SER A 294 16.55 21.11 17.58
CA SER A 294 17.17 20.64 16.33
C SER A 294 18.16 19.53 16.61
N ILE A 295 18.19 18.55 15.72
CA ILE A 295 19.23 17.52 15.65
C ILE A 295 20.04 17.81 14.40
N LEU A 296 21.26 18.29 14.57
CA LEU A 296 22.19 18.53 13.48
C LEU A 296 22.90 17.22 13.14
N ALA A 297 23.03 16.93 11.87
CA ALA A 297 23.66 15.69 11.40
C ALA A 297 24.33 15.90 10.04
N GLU A 298 25.39 15.10 9.81
CA GLU A 298 26.04 15.05 8.49
C GLU A 298 25.17 14.35 7.47
N LYS A 299 24.42 13.32 7.90
CA LYS A 299 23.50 12.56 7.04
C LYS A 299 22.11 12.47 7.69
N THR A 300 21.09 12.66 6.89
CA THR A 300 19.68 12.58 7.31
C THR A 300 18.94 11.52 6.51
N VAL A 301 18.35 10.55 7.21
CA VAL A 301 17.58 9.45 6.62
C VAL A 301 16.13 9.56 7.05
N VAL A 302 15.22 9.75 6.10
CA VAL A 302 13.76 9.81 6.31
C VAL A 302 13.13 8.47 5.96
N ALA A 303 12.65 7.74 6.98
CA ALA A 303 12.11 6.37 6.86
C ALA A 303 10.75 6.21 7.56
N THR A 304 9.83 7.14 7.33
CA THR A 304 8.57 7.31 8.08
C THR A 304 7.45 6.32 7.73
N GLY A 305 7.69 5.44 6.76
CA GLY A 305 6.74 4.41 6.35
C GLY A 305 5.41 4.98 5.82
N ARG A 306 4.41 4.12 5.62
CA ARG A 306 3.12 4.52 5.00
C ARG A 306 2.37 5.61 5.78
N ARG A 307 2.50 5.64 7.11
CA ARG A 307 1.85 6.67 7.94
C ARG A 307 2.47 8.05 7.79
N GLY A 308 3.73 8.12 7.40
CA GLY A 308 4.43 9.37 7.12
C GLY A 308 4.41 9.77 5.64
N ALA A 309 3.67 9.06 4.79
CA ALA A 309 3.67 9.30 3.35
C ALA A 309 3.16 10.70 2.98
N ASP A 310 2.03 11.12 3.55
CA ASP A 310 1.45 12.45 3.31
C ASP A 310 2.33 13.57 3.86
N TRP A 311 3.06 13.30 4.96
CA TRP A 311 4.05 14.23 5.51
C TRP A 311 5.26 14.36 4.59
N LEU A 312 5.78 13.23 4.08
CA LEU A 312 6.91 13.24 3.15
C LEU A 312 6.54 13.90 1.80
N GLU A 313 5.31 13.71 1.30
CA GLU A 313 4.84 14.39 0.09
C GLU A 313 4.83 15.92 0.26
N ARG A 314 4.34 16.41 1.43
CA ARG A 314 4.41 17.84 1.75
C ARG A 314 5.86 18.32 1.87
N LEU A 315 6.70 17.58 2.57
CA LEU A 315 8.12 17.89 2.71
C LEU A 315 8.81 18.00 1.35
N CYS A 316 8.52 17.07 0.43
CA CYS A 316 9.06 17.10 -0.93
C CYS A 316 8.63 18.38 -1.67
N SER A 317 7.36 18.78 -1.50
CA SER A 317 6.82 19.98 -2.15
C SER A 317 7.32 21.30 -1.53
N GLU A 318 7.57 21.31 -0.21
CA GLU A 318 8.03 22.49 0.53
C GLU A 318 9.53 22.76 0.35
N HIS A 319 10.31 21.71 0.08
CA HIS A 319 11.77 21.79 -0.03
C HIS A 319 12.32 21.42 -1.43
N ASP A 320 11.48 21.40 -2.45
CA ASP A 320 11.85 21.09 -3.84
C ASP A 320 12.60 19.75 -3.98
N ILE A 321 12.25 18.76 -3.12
CA ILE A 321 12.75 17.39 -3.27
C ILE A 321 12.04 16.75 -4.47
N GLU A 322 12.81 16.33 -5.47
CA GLU A 322 12.26 15.76 -6.69
C GLU A 322 11.46 14.50 -6.43
N HIS A 323 10.21 14.48 -6.91
CA HIS A 323 9.29 13.37 -6.73
C HIS A 323 8.30 13.24 -7.89
N ALA A 324 7.61 12.12 -7.97
CA ALA A 324 6.56 11.87 -8.94
C ALA A 324 5.35 11.21 -8.26
N PRO A 325 4.13 11.41 -8.79
CA PRO A 325 2.96 10.69 -8.30
C PRO A 325 3.16 9.16 -8.39
N GLY A 326 2.89 8.46 -7.30
CA GLY A 326 2.91 7.00 -7.29
C GLY A 326 1.72 6.40 -8.05
N PRO A 327 1.77 5.09 -8.41
CA PRO A 327 0.62 4.40 -8.96
C PRO A 327 -0.47 4.22 -7.90
N VAL A 328 -1.70 3.91 -8.35
CA VAL A 328 -2.77 3.40 -7.48
C VAL A 328 -3.28 2.08 -8.00
N ASP A 329 -3.61 1.18 -7.10
CA ASP A 329 -4.32 -0.04 -7.42
C ASP A 329 -5.80 0.12 -7.09
N ILE A 330 -6.64 -0.15 -8.07
CA ILE A 330 -8.09 -0.15 -7.94
C ILE A 330 -8.57 -1.53 -8.32
N GLY A 331 -9.37 -2.15 -7.47
CA GLY A 331 -9.79 -3.50 -7.73
C GLY A 331 -10.97 -3.97 -6.89
N VAL A 332 -11.04 -5.27 -6.78
CA VAL A 332 -12.08 -5.99 -6.05
C VAL A 332 -11.45 -7.05 -5.16
N ARG A 333 -12.11 -7.40 -4.08
CA ARG A 333 -11.83 -8.65 -3.38
C ARG A 333 -12.78 -9.71 -3.88
N ILE A 334 -12.25 -10.86 -4.21
CA ILE A 334 -13.07 -11.99 -4.62
C ILE A 334 -13.17 -13.01 -3.49
N GLU A 335 -14.26 -13.74 -3.47
CA GLU A 335 -14.51 -14.81 -2.53
C GLU A 335 -15.11 -16.01 -3.25
N MET A 336 -14.56 -17.18 -3.02
CA MET A 336 -14.95 -18.44 -3.62
C MET A 336 -14.83 -19.58 -2.61
N ARG A 337 -15.39 -20.74 -2.91
CA ARG A 337 -15.26 -21.94 -2.09
C ARG A 337 -13.78 -22.36 -1.96
N ASN A 338 -13.38 -22.86 -0.78
CA ASN A 338 -12.03 -23.32 -0.51
C ASN A 338 -11.56 -24.38 -1.51
N GLU A 339 -12.47 -25.25 -1.94
CA GLU A 339 -12.20 -26.37 -2.85
C GLU A 339 -11.62 -25.92 -4.20
N ILE A 340 -11.96 -24.72 -4.66
CA ILE A 340 -11.43 -24.13 -5.91
C ILE A 340 -9.92 -23.85 -5.79
N MET A 341 -9.50 -23.34 -4.64
CA MET A 341 -8.12 -22.94 -4.39
C MET A 341 -7.30 -24.00 -3.63
N GLU A 342 -7.90 -25.13 -3.25
CA GLU A 342 -7.29 -26.13 -2.36
C GLU A 342 -5.91 -26.59 -2.85
N ARG A 343 -5.79 -26.94 -4.12
CA ARG A 343 -4.51 -27.37 -4.71
C ARG A 343 -3.43 -26.30 -4.58
N VAL A 344 -3.80 -25.04 -4.81
CA VAL A 344 -2.86 -23.90 -4.74
C VAL A 344 -2.54 -23.58 -3.29
N ASN A 345 -3.56 -23.54 -2.41
CA ASN A 345 -3.42 -23.25 -0.98
C ASN A 345 -2.55 -24.26 -0.24
N ASN A 346 -2.56 -25.54 -0.67
CA ASN A 346 -1.77 -26.60 -0.05
C ASN A 346 -0.29 -26.56 -0.45
N VAL A 347 0.06 -25.79 -1.49
CA VAL A 347 1.42 -25.76 -2.06
C VAL A 347 2.07 -24.39 -1.87
N LEU A 348 1.29 -23.34 -1.99
CA LEU A 348 1.76 -21.95 -1.92
C LEU A 348 1.10 -21.24 -0.75
N TYR A 349 1.89 -20.60 0.08
CA TYR A 349 1.36 -19.73 1.12
C TYR A 349 0.54 -18.56 0.52
N GLU A 350 1.05 -17.96 -0.55
CA GLU A 350 0.39 -16.89 -1.31
C GLU A 350 0.64 -17.10 -2.81
N SER A 351 -0.43 -17.26 -3.58
CA SER A 351 -0.33 -17.34 -5.04
C SER A 351 -0.35 -15.95 -5.64
N LYS A 352 0.80 -15.47 -6.07
CA LYS A 352 0.92 -14.16 -6.70
C LYS A 352 0.96 -14.33 -8.22
N LEU A 353 -0.21 -14.19 -8.84
CA LEU A 353 -0.38 -14.22 -10.29
C LEU A 353 -0.38 -12.79 -10.83
N ILE A 354 0.34 -12.56 -11.93
CA ILE A 354 0.38 -11.28 -12.65
C ILE A 354 0.02 -11.52 -14.10
N GLY A 355 -0.82 -10.67 -14.65
CA GLY A 355 -1.21 -10.68 -16.06
C GLY A 355 -1.37 -9.27 -16.63
N TYR A 356 -1.39 -9.20 -17.97
CA TYR A 356 -1.60 -7.96 -18.74
C TYR A 356 -2.74 -8.18 -19.74
N PRO A 357 -3.99 -8.30 -19.26
CA PRO A 357 -5.10 -8.70 -20.09
C PRO A 357 -5.44 -7.67 -21.17
N ASN A 358 -5.85 -8.18 -22.36
CA ASN A 358 -6.37 -7.33 -23.42
C ASN A 358 -7.72 -6.72 -22.99
N PRO A 359 -8.17 -5.59 -23.60
CA PRO A 359 -7.46 -4.79 -24.61
C PRO A 359 -6.47 -3.79 -24.02
N PHE A 360 -6.56 -3.48 -22.73
CA PHE A 360 -5.85 -2.33 -22.13
C PHE A 360 -4.44 -2.63 -21.66
N ARG A 361 -4.12 -3.91 -21.41
CA ARG A 361 -2.81 -4.36 -20.95
C ARG A 361 -2.33 -3.67 -19.65
N ASN A 362 -3.27 -3.25 -18.81
CA ASN A 362 -2.94 -2.83 -17.46
C ASN A 362 -2.37 -4.03 -16.69
N LYS A 363 -1.40 -3.79 -15.81
CA LYS A 363 -0.93 -4.81 -14.86
C LYS A 363 -2.09 -5.16 -13.92
N VAL A 364 -2.50 -6.42 -13.95
CA VAL A 364 -3.48 -6.97 -12.99
C VAL A 364 -2.82 -8.09 -12.21
N ARG A 365 -3.08 -8.14 -10.92
CA ARG A 365 -2.46 -9.13 -10.04
C ARG A 365 -3.38 -9.59 -8.93
N THR A 366 -3.16 -10.83 -8.47
CA THR A 366 -3.70 -11.29 -7.18
C THR A 366 -2.92 -10.67 -6.03
N PHE A 367 -3.59 -10.50 -4.89
CA PHE A 367 -2.99 -9.91 -3.70
C PHE A 367 -3.69 -10.39 -2.43
N CYS A 368 -2.93 -10.57 -1.33
CA CYS A 368 -3.45 -10.88 0.01
C CYS A 368 -4.46 -12.04 0.01
N GLN A 369 -3.98 -13.24 -0.32
CA GLN A 369 -4.76 -14.47 -0.31
C GLN A 369 -4.99 -14.97 1.13
N ASN A 370 -6.23 -15.35 1.43
CA ASN A 370 -6.68 -15.78 2.76
C ASN A 370 -7.47 -17.08 2.65
N PRO A 371 -6.82 -18.25 2.70
CA PRO A 371 -7.49 -19.56 2.72
C PRO A 371 -8.30 -19.73 4.02
N GLY A 372 -9.59 -20.08 3.90
CA GLY A 372 -10.48 -20.16 5.06
C GLY A 372 -10.68 -18.83 5.78
N GLY A 373 -10.40 -17.71 5.09
CA GLY A 373 -10.46 -16.36 5.65
C GLY A 373 -11.83 -15.72 5.53
N PHE A 374 -11.92 -14.49 6.00
CA PHE A 374 -13.14 -13.68 6.01
C PHE A 374 -12.90 -12.40 5.25
N VAL A 375 -13.87 -11.97 4.48
CA VAL A 375 -13.90 -10.62 3.90
C VAL A 375 -14.22 -9.64 5.02
N SER A 376 -13.55 -8.50 5.05
CA SER A 376 -13.73 -7.47 6.08
C SER A 376 -13.82 -6.08 5.46
N GLN A 377 -14.49 -5.18 6.16
CA GLN A 377 -14.50 -3.76 5.83
C GLN A 377 -13.47 -3.04 6.71
N GLU A 378 -12.70 -2.16 6.09
CA GLU A 378 -11.85 -1.17 6.74
C GLU A 378 -12.35 0.23 6.38
N ASN A 379 -12.11 1.19 7.27
CA ASN A 379 -12.43 2.59 7.00
C ASN A 379 -11.13 3.39 6.92
N TYR A 380 -10.95 4.08 5.81
CA TYR A 380 -9.90 5.07 5.62
C TYR A 380 -10.35 6.43 6.14
N ASP A 381 -9.41 7.39 6.21
CA ASP A 381 -9.69 8.74 6.65
C ASP A 381 -10.86 9.36 5.83
N GLY A 382 -11.73 10.10 6.53
CA GLY A 382 -12.95 10.64 5.92
C GLY A 382 -14.12 9.65 5.84
N GLY A 383 -14.02 8.45 6.46
CA GLY A 383 -15.10 7.47 6.50
C GLY A 383 -15.24 6.63 5.23
N LEU A 384 -14.23 6.66 4.35
CA LEU A 384 -14.22 5.85 3.12
C LEU A 384 -14.11 4.36 3.46
N ALA A 385 -15.18 3.60 3.22
CA ALA A 385 -15.21 2.17 3.40
C ALA A 385 -14.51 1.45 2.23
N VAL A 386 -13.53 0.61 2.54
CA VAL A 386 -12.80 -0.25 1.59
C VAL A 386 -12.85 -1.69 2.05
N VAL A 387 -12.81 -2.62 1.10
CA VAL A 387 -12.77 -4.04 1.43
C VAL A 387 -11.34 -4.51 1.68
N ASN A 388 -11.20 -5.46 2.60
CA ASN A 388 -9.95 -6.19 2.87
C ASN A 388 -10.27 -7.65 3.21
N GLY A 389 -9.24 -8.49 3.42
CA GLY A 389 -9.36 -9.86 3.89
C GLY A 389 -8.67 -10.06 5.23
N HIS A 390 -9.18 -10.99 6.00
CA HIS A 390 -8.63 -11.33 7.30
C HIS A 390 -8.60 -12.85 7.53
N SER A 391 -7.47 -13.36 8.04
CA SER A 391 -7.32 -14.75 8.45
C SER A 391 -7.24 -14.85 9.96
N TYR A 392 -7.98 -15.77 10.54
CA TYR A 392 -7.87 -16.12 11.96
C TYR A 392 -7.15 -17.47 12.11
N LYS A 393 -6.39 -17.64 13.17
CA LYS A 393 -5.67 -18.89 13.44
C LYS A 393 -6.65 -20.04 13.71
N GLU A 394 -7.63 -19.81 14.56
CA GLU A 394 -8.55 -20.83 15.07
C GLU A 394 -9.90 -20.86 14.37
N ARG A 395 -10.33 -19.75 13.77
CA ARG A 395 -11.62 -19.63 13.09
C ARG A 395 -11.43 -19.64 11.58
N LYS A 396 -11.99 -20.62 10.89
CA LYS A 396 -11.95 -20.75 9.45
C LYS A 396 -13.35 -20.65 8.85
N SER A 397 -13.44 -20.06 7.66
CA SER A 397 -14.62 -20.09 6.81
C SER A 397 -14.53 -21.23 5.80
N GLU A 398 -15.61 -21.48 5.08
CA GLU A 398 -15.64 -22.42 3.96
C GLU A 398 -15.11 -21.81 2.65
N ASN A 399 -14.64 -20.56 2.69
CA ASN A 399 -14.24 -19.80 1.52
C ASN A 399 -12.77 -19.37 1.59
N THR A 400 -12.16 -19.26 0.43
CA THR A 400 -10.92 -18.52 0.21
C THR A 400 -11.27 -17.15 -0.36
N ASN A 401 -10.63 -16.09 0.13
CA ASN A 401 -10.75 -14.77 -0.45
C ASN A 401 -9.37 -14.19 -0.80
N LEU A 402 -9.31 -13.38 -1.85
CA LEU A 402 -8.12 -12.66 -2.28
C LEU A 402 -8.51 -11.41 -3.07
N ALA A 403 -7.62 -10.42 -3.11
CA ALA A 403 -7.84 -9.23 -3.92
C ALA A 403 -7.36 -9.44 -5.36
N ILE A 404 -8.05 -8.84 -6.31
CA ILE A 404 -7.60 -8.64 -7.69
C ILE A 404 -7.45 -7.14 -7.90
N LEU A 405 -6.23 -6.70 -8.14
CA LEU A 405 -5.85 -5.30 -8.23
C LEU A 405 -5.38 -4.96 -9.63
N CYS A 406 -5.98 -3.92 -10.22
CA CYS A 406 -5.57 -3.33 -11.49
C CYS A 406 -4.74 -2.07 -11.19
N THR A 407 -3.49 -2.05 -11.64
CA THR A 407 -2.59 -0.92 -11.43
C THR A 407 -2.86 0.18 -12.44
N HIS A 408 -2.98 1.41 -11.95
CA HIS A 408 -3.15 2.62 -12.74
C HIS A 408 -1.95 3.52 -12.56
N ASN A 409 -1.27 3.83 -13.67
CA ASN A 409 -0.22 4.83 -13.74
C ASN A 409 -0.80 6.06 -14.43
N PHE A 410 -0.44 7.23 -13.98
CA PHE A 410 -0.88 8.49 -14.53
C PHE A 410 0.31 9.29 -15.01
N LEU A 411 0.11 10.08 -16.05
CA LEU A 411 1.07 11.00 -16.64
C LEU A 411 0.49 12.40 -16.60
N GLU A 412 1.35 13.39 -16.60
CA GLU A 412 0.92 14.77 -16.72
C GLU A 412 -0.09 14.98 -17.88
N PRO A 413 -1.05 15.88 -17.70
CA PRO A 413 -1.18 16.87 -16.59
C PRO A 413 -1.82 16.33 -15.30
N PHE A 414 -2.18 15.03 -15.23
CA PHE A 414 -2.86 14.45 -14.08
C PHE A 414 -1.85 13.93 -13.05
N ASN A 415 -1.85 14.54 -11.87
CA ASN A 415 -0.89 14.28 -10.80
C ASN A 415 -1.53 13.92 -9.44
N GLN A 416 -2.83 13.58 -9.41
CA GLN A 416 -3.54 13.27 -8.17
C GLN A 416 -4.15 11.86 -8.16
N PRO A 417 -3.34 10.79 -8.33
CA PRO A 417 -3.83 9.42 -8.43
C PRO A 417 -4.60 8.95 -7.19
N ILE A 418 -4.18 9.36 -5.99
CA ILE A 418 -4.86 9.02 -4.74
C ILE A 418 -6.25 9.66 -4.69
N ALA A 419 -6.39 10.93 -5.05
CA ALA A 419 -7.67 11.62 -5.11
C ALA A 419 -8.63 10.93 -6.11
N TYR A 420 -8.12 10.52 -7.27
CA TYR A 420 -8.88 9.75 -8.25
C TYR A 420 -9.41 8.44 -7.68
N ALA A 421 -8.55 7.65 -7.03
CA ALA A 421 -8.96 6.37 -6.44
C ALA A 421 -9.93 6.56 -5.26
N LYS A 422 -9.76 7.60 -4.44
CA LYS A 422 -10.72 7.98 -3.38
C LYS A 422 -12.10 8.29 -3.97
N LYS A 423 -12.19 9.03 -5.08
CA LYS A 423 -13.47 9.33 -5.76
C LYS A 423 -14.18 8.09 -6.26
N ILE A 424 -13.45 7.10 -6.77
CA ILE A 424 -14.03 5.80 -7.15
C ILE A 424 -14.56 5.07 -5.92
N GLY A 425 -13.81 5.09 -4.83
CA GLY A 425 -14.26 4.50 -3.56
C GLY A 425 -15.52 5.17 -3.01
N GLU A 426 -15.57 6.50 -3.03
CA GLU A 426 -16.75 7.28 -2.64
C GLU A 426 -17.97 6.92 -3.49
N LEU A 427 -17.80 6.70 -4.80
CA LEU A 427 -18.88 6.26 -5.68
C LEU A 427 -19.39 4.87 -5.33
N CYS A 428 -18.49 3.91 -5.03
CA CYS A 428 -18.89 2.60 -4.53
C CYS A 428 -19.67 2.71 -3.22
N ASN A 429 -19.21 3.53 -2.28
CA ASN A 429 -19.87 3.76 -0.99
C ASN A 429 -21.23 4.44 -1.15
N ALA A 430 -21.36 5.37 -2.10
CA ALA A 430 -22.66 5.99 -2.39
C ALA A 430 -23.70 4.95 -2.84
N LEU A 431 -23.31 4.01 -3.71
CA LEU A 431 -24.18 2.92 -4.17
C LEU A 431 -24.46 1.88 -3.08
N GLY A 432 -23.53 1.67 -2.16
CA GLY A 432 -23.63 0.76 -1.01
C GLY A 432 -24.18 1.40 0.25
N ALA A 433 -24.63 2.66 0.22
CA ALA A 433 -25.08 3.43 1.39
C ALA A 433 -24.05 3.39 2.56
N GLY A 434 -22.76 3.53 2.23
CA GLY A 434 -21.65 3.48 3.19
C GLY A 434 -21.11 2.07 3.46
N HIS A 435 -21.68 1.04 2.86
CA HIS A 435 -21.23 -0.36 2.97
C HIS A 435 -20.49 -0.82 1.70
N ILE A 436 -19.82 -1.95 1.81
CA ILE A 436 -19.16 -2.62 0.70
C ILE A 436 -20.20 -3.21 -0.26
N LEU A 437 -20.05 -2.96 -1.56
CA LEU A 437 -20.85 -3.61 -2.58
C LEU A 437 -20.39 -5.05 -2.79
N VAL A 438 -21.33 -5.96 -3.09
CA VAL A 438 -21.05 -7.33 -3.52
C VAL A 438 -21.86 -7.70 -4.74
N GLN A 439 -21.22 -8.36 -5.72
CA GLN A 439 -21.85 -8.83 -6.95
C GLN A 439 -21.31 -10.22 -7.31
N ARG A 440 -22.16 -11.09 -7.86
CA ARG A 440 -21.75 -12.39 -8.39
C ARG A 440 -21.09 -12.21 -9.76
N PHE A 441 -20.05 -12.98 -10.03
CA PHE A 441 -19.34 -12.88 -11.31
C PHE A 441 -20.23 -13.20 -12.52
N GLY A 442 -21.10 -14.19 -12.42
CA GLY A 442 -22.07 -14.51 -13.47
C GLY A 442 -23.01 -13.34 -13.78
N ASP A 443 -23.46 -12.61 -12.76
CA ASP A 443 -24.34 -11.45 -12.96
C ASP A 443 -23.58 -10.28 -13.63
N ILE A 444 -22.28 -10.15 -13.37
CA ILE A 444 -21.41 -9.18 -14.07
C ILE A 444 -21.34 -9.53 -15.56
N LEU A 445 -21.11 -10.80 -15.90
CA LEU A 445 -21.03 -11.25 -17.29
C LEU A 445 -22.37 -11.08 -18.04
N ASP A 446 -23.48 -11.24 -17.34
CA ASP A 446 -24.83 -11.02 -17.88
C ASP A 446 -25.22 -9.52 -17.94
N GLY A 447 -24.37 -8.61 -17.45
CA GLY A 447 -24.63 -7.16 -17.42
C GLY A 447 -25.77 -6.75 -16.49
N LYS A 448 -25.98 -7.48 -15.40
CA LYS A 448 -27.07 -7.23 -14.43
C LYS A 448 -26.54 -7.15 -13.01
N ARG A 449 -27.24 -6.40 -12.15
CA ARG A 449 -26.96 -6.36 -10.72
C ARG A 449 -27.25 -7.69 -10.04
N THR A 450 -26.55 -7.98 -8.94
CA THR A 450 -26.94 -9.06 -8.03
C THR A 450 -28.02 -8.59 -7.05
N TRP A 451 -28.99 -9.45 -6.75
CA TRP A 451 -30.01 -9.21 -5.74
C TRP A 451 -29.74 -10.04 -4.47
N GLN A 452 -30.17 -9.54 -3.31
CA GLN A 452 -29.98 -10.24 -2.03
C GLN A 452 -30.52 -11.68 -2.04
N LYS A 453 -31.62 -11.92 -2.75
CA LYS A 453 -32.23 -13.25 -2.92
C LYS A 453 -31.28 -14.22 -3.67
N GLU A 454 -30.48 -13.72 -4.59
CA GLU A 454 -29.52 -14.52 -5.37
C GLU A 454 -28.32 -14.90 -4.49
N LEU A 455 -27.79 -13.96 -3.70
CA LEU A 455 -26.74 -14.24 -2.73
C LEU A 455 -27.13 -15.31 -1.70
N SER A 456 -28.38 -15.27 -1.23
CA SER A 456 -28.86 -16.27 -0.24
C SER A 456 -29.01 -17.69 -0.80
N ARG A 457 -28.99 -17.84 -2.13
CA ARG A 457 -29.08 -19.13 -2.85
C ARG A 457 -27.76 -19.60 -3.43
N SER A 458 -26.74 -18.73 -3.39
CA SER A 458 -25.42 -19.01 -3.95
C SER A 458 -24.69 -20.09 -3.16
N ASN A 459 -23.86 -20.89 -3.84
CA ASN A 459 -22.94 -21.85 -3.23
C ASN A 459 -21.87 -21.13 -2.41
N VAL A 460 -21.50 -19.91 -2.83
CA VAL A 460 -20.58 -19.05 -2.07
C VAL A 460 -21.42 -18.10 -1.21
N ARG A 461 -21.35 -18.29 0.09
CA ARG A 461 -22.04 -17.41 1.06
C ARG A 461 -21.11 -16.29 1.48
N PRO A 462 -21.53 -15.02 1.38
CA PRO A 462 -20.73 -13.89 1.84
C PRO A 462 -20.23 -14.05 3.27
N THR A 463 -18.92 -13.91 3.51
CA THR A 463 -18.37 -13.88 4.88
C THR A 463 -18.38 -12.47 5.49
N LEU A 464 -18.69 -11.43 4.69
CA LEU A 464 -19.00 -10.07 5.15
C LEU A 464 -20.52 -9.88 5.19
N PRO A 465 -21.17 -10.01 6.37
CA PRO A 465 -22.64 -10.00 6.46
C PRO A 465 -23.28 -8.68 6.03
N ASP A 466 -22.57 -7.56 6.24
CA ASP A 466 -23.06 -6.20 5.97
C ASP A 466 -22.81 -5.75 4.52
N ALA A 467 -22.28 -6.63 3.67
CA ALA A 467 -22.10 -6.32 2.25
C ALA A 467 -23.47 -6.19 1.53
N VAL A 468 -23.58 -5.16 0.71
CA VAL A 468 -24.82 -4.82 -0.02
C VAL A 468 -24.78 -5.42 -1.41
N ALA A 469 -25.77 -6.27 -1.73
CA ALA A 469 -25.94 -6.81 -3.07
C ALA A 469 -26.21 -5.68 -4.07
N GLY A 470 -25.37 -5.57 -5.11
CA GLY A 470 -25.43 -4.43 -6.01
C GLY A 470 -24.81 -4.69 -7.38
N ASP A 471 -24.36 -3.62 -7.98
CA ASP A 471 -23.65 -3.60 -9.25
C ASP A 471 -22.31 -2.86 -9.08
N VAL A 472 -21.22 -3.61 -8.98
CA VAL A 472 -19.87 -3.03 -8.86
C VAL A 472 -19.42 -2.38 -10.17
N THR A 473 -20.00 -2.78 -11.30
CA THR A 473 -19.64 -2.21 -12.61
C THR A 473 -20.18 -0.80 -12.81
N ALA A 474 -21.20 -0.41 -12.04
CA ALA A 474 -21.74 0.95 -12.06
C ALA A 474 -20.81 1.98 -11.35
N ALA A 475 -19.87 1.49 -10.54
CA ALA A 475 -18.96 2.35 -9.78
C ALA A 475 -17.51 2.26 -10.26
N LEU A 476 -17.03 1.06 -10.58
CA LEU A 476 -15.65 0.87 -11.01
C LEU A 476 -15.47 1.28 -12.49
N PRO A 477 -14.35 1.92 -12.85
CA PRO A 477 -14.10 2.33 -14.23
C PRO A 477 -14.15 1.15 -15.21
N TYR A 478 -14.71 1.38 -16.38
CA TYR A 478 -14.82 0.36 -17.44
C TYR A 478 -13.48 -0.33 -17.75
N ARG A 479 -12.39 0.44 -17.84
CA ARG A 479 -11.04 -0.09 -18.05
C ARG A 479 -10.63 -1.05 -16.93
N THR A 480 -10.87 -0.69 -15.69
CA THR A 480 -10.56 -1.52 -14.52
C THR A 480 -11.36 -2.82 -14.55
N MET A 481 -12.67 -2.72 -14.71
CA MET A 481 -13.54 -3.91 -14.71
C MET A 481 -13.25 -4.86 -15.89
N THR A 482 -13.03 -4.32 -17.09
CA THR A 482 -12.64 -5.14 -18.25
C THR A 482 -11.33 -5.86 -18.01
N SER A 483 -10.34 -5.18 -17.44
CA SER A 483 -9.05 -5.81 -17.11
C SER A 483 -9.21 -6.90 -16.04
N ILE A 484 -10.01 -6.67 -15.00
CA ILE A 484 -10.28 -7.65 -13.95
C ILE A 484 -11.03 -8.87 -14.50
N ILE A 485 -12.09 -8.68 -15.26
CA ILE A 485 -12.86 -9.78 -15.86
C ILE A 485 -11.95 -10.66 -16.72
N ASN A 486 -11.19 -10.06 -17.64
CA ASN A 486 -10.32 -10.82 -18.54
C ASN A 486 -9.15 -11.49 -17.79
N PHE A 487 -8.66 -10.88 -16.70
CA PHE A 487 -7.70 -11.53 -15.82
C PHE A 487 -8.30 -12.74 -15.10
N MET A 488 -9.52 -12.62 -14.55
CA MET A 488 -10.20 -13.74 -13.89
C MET A 488 -10.42 -14.91 -14.85
N LEU A 489 -10.83 -14.64 -16.08
CA LEU A 489 -11.00 -15.67 -17.10
C LEU A 489 -9.67 -16.37 -17.44
N ALA A 490 -8.58 -15.62 -17.52
CA ALA A 490 -7.24 -16.20 -17.72
C ALA A 490 -6.80 -17.04 -16.50
N VAL A 491 -7.09 -16.59 -15.26
CA VAL A 491 -6.78 -17.39 -14.06
C VAL A 491 -7.63 -18.68 -14.04
N ASP A 492 -8.86 -18.66 -14.52
CA ASP A 492 -9.73 -19.83 -14.59
C ASP A 492 -9.14 -20.95 -15.48
N GLU A 493 -8.40 -20.59 -16.54
CA GLU A 493 -7.68 -21.58 -17.36
C GLU A 493 -6.58 -22.30 -16.55
N ALA A 494 -5.94 -21.60 -15.62
CA ALA A 494 -4.91 -22.17 -14.75
C ALA A 494 -5.49 -22.85 -13.50
N ILE A 495 -6.56 -22.30 -12.94
CA ILE A 495 -7.24 -22.73 -11.71
C ILE A 495 -8.75 -22.84 -12.03
N PRO A 496 -9.22 -23.99 -12.54
CA PRO A 496 -10.61 -24.17 -12.94
C PRO A 496 -11.62 -23.89 -11.83
N GLY A 497 -12.63 -23.09 -12.12
CA GLY A 497 -13.66 -22.64 -11.18
C GLY A 497 -13.37 -21.28 -10.55
N PHE A 498 -12.20 -20.68 -10.79
CA PHE A 498 -11.85 -19.34 -10.28
C PHE A 498 -12.82 -18.26 -10.77
N ALA A 499 -13.20 -18.31 -12.04
CA ALA A 499 -14.20 -17.43 -12.67
C ALA A 499 -15.60 -18.06 -12.70
N SER A 500 -15.94 -18.87 -11.70
CA SER A 500 -17.31 -19.41 -11.57
C SER A 500 -18.34 -18.29 -11.50
N ALA A 501 -19.53 -18.52 -12.07
CA ALA A 501 -20.67 -17.60 -11.94
C ALA A 501 -21.03 -17.28 -10.48
N GLU A 502 -20.69 -18.18 -9.55
CA GLU A 502 -20.96 -18.04 -8.12
C GLU A 502 -19.87 -17.28 -7.35
N THR A 503 -18.68 -17.04 -7.96
CA THR A 503 -17.61 -16.25 -7.33
C THR A 503 -18.14 -14.84 -7.04
N LEU A 504 -17.92 -14.37 -5.80
CA LEU A 504 -18.36 -13.05 -5.34
C LEU A 504 -17.25 -12.02 -5.53
N LEU A 505 -17.62 -10.82 -5.98
CA LEU A 505 -16.73 -9.67 -6.12
C LEU A 505 -17.21 -8.57 -5.19
N TYR A 506 -16.33 -8.11 -4.32
CA TYR A 506 -16.58 -7.01 -3.36
C TYR A 506 -15.80 -5.77 -3.78
N ALA A 507 -16.42 -4.62 -3.74
CA ALA A 507 -15.80 -3.32 -4.11
C ALA A 507 -16.14 -2.21 -3.12
N PRO A 508 -15.20 -1.25 -2.96
CA PRO A 508 -13.90 -1.13 -3.62
C PRO A 508 -12.76 -1.78 -2.83
N GLU A 509 -11.82 -2.43 -3.48
CA GLU A 509 -10.48 -2.70 -2.93
C GLU A 509 -9.53 -1.64 -3.46
N LEU A 510 -8.95 -0.83 -2.60
CA LEU A 510 -8.06 0.27 -2.98
C LEU A 510 -6.72 0.12 -2.26
N LYS A 511 -5.62 0.31 -2.99
CA LYS A 511 -4.30 0.43 -2.40
C LYS A 511 -3.65 1.71 -2.92
N PHE A 512 -3.45 2.62 -1.99
CA PHE A 512 -2.73 3.86 -2.23
C PHE A 512 -1.25 3.62 -2.00
N TYR A 513 -0.45 4.18 -2.87
CA TYR A 513 0.99 4.18 -2.73
C TYR A 513 1.44 5.62 -2.58
N SER A 514 2.49 5.77 -1.79
CA SER A 514 3.09 7.07 -1.57
C SER A 514 3.56 7.69 -2.87
N ASN A 515 3.73 8.97 -2.83
CA ASN A 515 4.53 9.69 -3.79
C ASN A 515 5.88 8.98 -3.99
N ARG A 516 6.40 8.91 -5.19
CA ARG A 516 7.69 8.29 -5.48
C ARG A 516 8.78 9.36 -5.49
N VAL A 517 9.62 9.36 -4.47
CA VAL A 517 10.80 10.23 -4.42
C VAL A 517 11.77 9.80 -5.51
N LYS A 518 12.26 10.74 -6.31
CA LYS A 518 13.30 10.45 -7.30
C LYS A 518 14.63 10.29 -6.60
N MET A 519 15.31 9.20 -6.90
CA MET A 519 16.62 8.85 -6.34
C MET A 519 17.45 8.16 -7.41
N ASP A 520 18.75 8.20 -7.25
CA ASP A 520 19.68 7.41 -8.05
C ASP A 520 19.86 5.97 -7.49
N ALA A 521 20.71 5.17 -8.12
CA ALA A 521 21.01 3.80 -7.68
C ALA A 521 21.71 3.74 -6.30
N ASN A 522 22.27 4.84 -5.85
CA ASN A 522 22.88 4.99 -4.52
C ASN A 522 21.86 5.45 -3.47
N LEU A 523 20.60 5.60 -3.83
CA LEU A 523 19.52 6.12 -2.98
C LEU A 523 19.71 7.60 -2.58
N ASP A 524 20.40 8.39 -3.42
CA ASP A 524 20.55 9.82 -3.25
C ASP A 524 19.37 10.57 -3.85
N THR A 525 18.87 11.58 -3.14
CA THR A 525 17.93 12.56 -3.66
C THR A 525 18.69 13.72 -4.34
N ASN A 526 17.95 14.67 -4.93
CA ASN A 526 18.55 15.92 -5.42
C ASN A 526 19.05 16.86 -4.31
N ILE A 527 18.75 16.57 -3.04
CA ILE A 527 19.24 17.31 -1.88
C ILE A 527 20.39 16.53 -1.26
N ALA A 528 21.58 17.10 -1.25
CA ALA A 528 22.75 16.44 -0.69
C ALA A 528 22.53 16.06 0.79
N ASN A 529 23.00 14.88 1.19
CA ASN A 529 22.89 14.34 2.54
C ASN A 529 21.46 14.05 3.03
N LEU A 530 20.45 14.06 2.13
CA LEU A 530 19.08 13.68 2.43
C LEU A 530 18.69 12.41 1.67
N HIS A 531 18.31 11.37 2.41
CA HIS A 531 17.91 10.08 1.88
C HIS A 531 16.48 9.75 2.32
N CYS A 532 15.62 9.30 1.39
CA CYS A 532 14.22 8.97 1.68
C CYS A 532 13.98 7.48 1.45
N LEU A 533 13.71 6.72 2.50
CA LEU A 533 13.68 5.27 2.47
C LEU A 533 12.32 4.67 2.84
N GLY A 534 12.18 3.38 2.55
CA GLY A 534 11.04 2.60 2.97
C GLY A 534 9.75 2.93 2.21
N ASP A 535 8.62 2.49 2.76
CA ASP A 535 7.32 2.60 2.08
C ASP A 535 6.87 4.05 1.85
N SER A 536 7.35 5.03 2.62
CA SER A 536 7.06 6.46 2.39
C SER A 536 7.71 7.00 1.14
N SER A 537 8.88 6.50 0.74
CA SER A 537 9.56 6.92 -0.48
C SER A 537 8.89 6.44 -1.78
N GLY A 538 7.93 5.50 -1.68
CA GLY A 538 7.21 4.92 -2.82
C GLY A 538 7.92 3.77 -3.53
N TRP A 539 9.14 3.40 -3.13
CA TRP A 539 9.94 2.34 -3.76
C TRP A 539 9.75 0.96 -3.15
N THR A 540 9.42 0.88 -1.86
CA THR A 540 9.24 -0.40 -1.16
C THR A 540 7.81 -0.60 -0.68
N ARG A 541 7.48 -1.85 -0.37
CA ARG A 541 6.22 -2.26 0.24
C ARG A 541 6.43 -3.46 1.16
N GLY A 542 6.15 -3.26 2.44
CA GLY A 542 6.23 -4.34 3.44
C GLY A 542 7.61 -4.50 4.05
N LEU A 543 7.70 -5.46 4.99
CA LEU A 543 8.82 -5.58 5.91
C LEU A 543 10.15 -5.82 5.21
N MET A 544 10.21 -6.85 4.35
CA MET A 544 11.47 -7.27 3.73
C MET A 544 12.10 -6.17 2.89
N MET A 545 11.38 -5.62 1.91
CA MET A 545 11.98 -4.63 1.01
C MET A 545 12.27 -3.29 1.68
N ALA A 546 11.49 -2.91 2.70
CA ALA A 546 11.85 -1.74 3.53
C ALA A 546 13.14 -2.00 4.32
N SER A 547 13.31 -3.19 4.89
CA SER A 547 14.56 -3.60 5.56
C SER A 547 15.74 -3.66 4.59
N VAL A 548 15.53 -4.18 3.37
CA VAL A 548 16.54 -4.21 2.29
C VAL A 548 17.05 -2.82 1.95
N MET A 549 16.13 -1.88 1.75
CA MET A 549 16.49 -0.51 1.42
C MET A 549 17.29 0.15 2.57
N GLY A 550 16.87 -0.11 3.83
CA GLY A 550 17.62 0.33 5.01
C GLY A 550 19.00 -0.32 5.15
N CYS A 551 19.09 -1.64 4.88
CA CYS A 551 20.36 -2.38 4.91
C CYS A 551 21.38 -1.78 3.92
N LEU A 552 20.97 -1.57 2.67
CA LEU A 552 21.83 -0.99 1.64
C LEU A 552 22.27 0.44 2.00
N MET A 553 21.38 1.25 2.55
CA MET A 553 21.73 2.60 3.00
C MET A 553 22.72 2.56 4.16
N GLY A 554 22.52 1.68 5.15
CA GLY A 554 23.44 1.54 6.29
C GLY A 554 24.83 1.08 5.86
N GLU A 555 24.95 0.09 4.97
CA GLU A 555 26.20 -0.39 4.37
C GLU A 555 26.93 0.75 3.62
N ARG A 556 26.17 1.54 2.85
CA ARG A 556 26.72 2.68 2.14
C ARG A 556 27.26 3.75 3.09
N LEU A 557 26.46 4.20 4.07
CA LEU A 557 26.87 5.21 5.03
C LEU A 557 28.11 4.76 5.82
N ALA A 558 28.22 3.47 6.12
CA ALA A 558 29.41 2.91 6.76
C ALA A 558 30.66 2.99 5.87
N SER A 559 30.50 2.90 4.54
CA SER A 559 31.63 3.02 3.61
C SER A 559 32.10 4.46 3.40
N GLU A 560 31.30 5.46 3.82
CA GLU A 560 31.60 6.89 3.74
C GLU A 560 32.14 7.44 5.09
N ALA A 561 31.95 6.70 6.21
CA ALA A 561 32.42 7.06 7.55
C ALA A 561 33.89 6.71 7.76
#